data_798373e3c9208cb65e002ae67a59b4ca
#
_entry.id   798373e3c9208cb65e002ae67a59b4ca
#
_cell.length_a   1.000
_cell.length_b   1.000
_cell.length_c   1.000
_cell.angle_alpha   90.00
_cell.angle_beta   90.00
_cell.angle_gamma   90.00
#
_symmetry.space_group_name_H-M   'P 1'
#
loop_
_entity.id
_entity.type
_entity.pdbx_description
1 polymer ?
#
loop_
_entity_poly.entity_id
_entity_poly.type
_entity_poly.pdbx_seq_one_letter_code
_entity_poly.pdbx_strand_id
1 'polypeptide(L)'
;MRYIIFTMTFLFAFSLNAQKDYKSNPNSKYKEYRSIYNAQVECLGVGSSGVYSLKVGVSQRKKKVDYDKAKRAAVFSVIFNGVPGGSNGCYPQDPILEPDAFEENFAYFKDFFDTGKFMQFVSLSNEEYIQSIKMKKGWKLRMDVIINYEQLTQKLKKDGLYKGLDSYF
;
A
#
# COMPACT_ATOMS: atom_id res chain seq x y z
N MET A 1 59.62 18.10 5.88
CA MET A 1 58.20 18.54 5.69
C MET A 1 57.33 17.32 5.42
N ARG A 2 56.59 16.88 6.40
CA ARG A 2 55.71 15.70 6.31
C ARG A 2 54.30 16.22 6.02
N TYR A 3 53.78 15.93 4.83
CA TYR A 3 52.39 16.24 4.47
C TYR A 3 51.48 15.13 5.04
N ILE A 4 50.66 15.51 6.02
CA ILE A 4 49.58 14.65 6.55
C ILE A 4 48.40 14.86 5.64
N ILE A 5 48.10 13.83 4.82
CA ILE A 5 46.88 13.77 3.99
C ILE A 5 45.76 13.33 4.90
N PHE A 6 44.86 14.26 5.25
CA PHE A 6 43.60 13.99 5.96
C PHE A 6 42.58 13.47 4.95
N THR A 7 42.43 12.17 4.85
CA THR A 7 41.34 11.54 4.09
C THR A 7 40.06 11.66 4.89
N MET A 8 39.22 12.63 4.53
CA MET A 8 37.89 12.82 5.05
C MET A 8 36.97 11.76 4.44
N THR A 9 36.82 10.62 5.12
CA THR A 9 35.83 9.60 4.77
C THR A 9 34.44 10.12 5.08
N PHE A 10 33.75 10.55 4.00
CA PHE A 10 32.33 10.96 4.03
C PHE A 10 31.49 9.71 4.18
N LEU A 11 31.15 9.37 5.41
CA LEU A 11 30.16 8.32 5.72
C LEU A 11 28.79 8.81 5.27
N PHE A 12 28.41 8.43 4.05
CA PHE A 12 27.03 8.49 3.62
C PHE A 12 26.23 7.48 4.46
N ALA A 13 25.64 7.97 5.53
CA ALA A 13 24.59 7.24 6.24
C ALA A 13 23.38 7.16 5.30
N PHE A 14 23.29 6.09 4.52
CA PHE A 14 22.03 5.70 3.88
C PHE A 14 21.06 5.41 5.01
N SER A 15 20.18 6.37 5.27
CA SER A 15 18.94 6.13 6.05
C SER A 15 18.12 5.15 5.22
N LEU A 16 18.33 3.87 5.44
CA LEU A 16 17.38 2.83 5.11
C LEU A 16 16.13 3.15 5.94
N ASN A 17 15.21 3.90 5.33
CA ASN A 17 13.83 3.91 5.78
C ASN A 17 13.34 2.47 5.63
N ALA A 18 13.59 1.69 6.68
CA ALA A 18 13.00 0.38 6.83
C ALA A 18 11.49 0.63 6.89
N GLN A 19 10.83 0.43 5.74
CA GLN A 19 9.40 0.22 5.69
C GLN A 19 9.12 -0.83 6.77
N LYS A 20 8.45 -0.44 7.84
CA LYS A 20 8.03 -1.38 8.89
C LYS A 20 7.09 -2.36 8.21
N ASP A 21 7.64 -3.46 7.71
CA ASP A 21 6.83 -4.59 7.29
C ASP A 21 5.94 -4.95 8.49
N TYR A 22 4.64 -4.73 8.35
CA TYR A 22 3.67 -5.16 9.34
C TYR A 22 3.77 -6.70 9.43
N LYS A 23 4.57 -7.16 10.38
CA LYS A 23 4.68 -8.58 10.73
C LYS A 23 3.39 -8.97 11.43
N SER A 24 2.36 -9.29 10.64
CA SER A 24 1.13 -9.85 11.16
C SER A 24 1.48 -11.03 12.07
N ASN A 25 1.09 -10.95 13.35
CA ASN A 25 1.20 -12.04 14.29
C ASN A 25 0.62 -13.32 13.65
N PRO A 26 1.38 -14.42 13.51
CA PRO A 26 0.92 -15.63 12.84
C PRO A 26 -0.34 -16.27 13.46
N ASN A 27 -0.66 -15.93 14.70
CA ASN A 27 -1.84 -16.39 15.43
C ASN A 27 -3.02 -15.41 15.43
N SER A 28 -2.92 -14.31 14.65
CA SER A 28 -3.96 -13.27 14.67
C SER A 28 -5.23 -13.74 13.96
N LYS A 29 -6.39 -13.29 14.47
CA LYS A 29 -7.72 -13.40 13.83
C LYS A 29 -7.74 -12.77 12.41
N TYR A 30 -6.68 -12.07 12.02
CA TYR A 30 -6.50 -11.37 10.74
C TYR A 30 -5.77 -12.20 9.67
N LYS A 31 -5.59 -13.49 9.88
CA LYS A 31 -4.87 -14.40 8.97
C LYS A 31 -5.41 -14.37 7.53
N GLU A 32 -6.68 -14.15 7.35
CA GLU A 32 -7.35 -14.03 6.05
C GLU A 32 -6.85 -12.82 5.24
N TYR A 33 -6.45 -11.74 5.90
CA TYR A 33 -5.94 -10.52 5.27
C TYR A 33 -4.44 -10.60 4.94
N ARG A 34 -3.71 -11.64 5.40
CA ARG A 34 -2.24 -11.76 5.23
C ARG A 34 -1.77 -11.61 3.77
N SER A 35 -2.51 -12.16 2.82
CA SER A 35 -2.13 -12.07 1.39
C SER A 35 -2.32 -10.68 0.80
N ILE A 36 -3.09 -9.84 1.46
CA ILE A 36 -3.35 -8.44 1.13
C ILE A 36 -2.25 -7.56 1.74
N TYR A 37 -1.88 -7.80 2.99
CA TYR A 37 -0.79 -7.11 3.69
C TYR A 37 0.55 -7.18 2.96
N ASN A 38 0.84 -8.33 2.33
CA ASN A 38 2.10 -8.58 1.62
C ASN A 38 2.00 -8.28 0.12
N ALA A 39 1.00 -7.51 -0.32
CA ALA A 39 0.92 -7.07 -1.71
C ALA A 39 2.07 -6.12 -2.01
N GLN A 40 2.69 -6.30 -3.17
CA GLN A 40 3.67 -5.36 -3.67
C GLN A 40 2.95 -4.26 -4.43
N VAL A 41 3.18 -3.02 -4.05
CA VAL A 41 2.62 -1.84 -4.71
C VAL A 41 3.75 -0.99 -5.26
N GLU A 42 3.58 -0.53 -6.49
CA GLU A 42 4.50 0.35 -7.21
C GLU A 42 3.68 1.50 -7.78
N CYS A 43 4.13 2.73 -7.58
CA CYS A 43 3.46 3.89 -8.17
C CYS A 43 3.89 4.05 -9.62
N LEU A 44 2.90 4.14 -10.51
CA LEU A 44 3.09 4.33 -11.95
C LEU A 44 2.96 5.80 -12.37
N GLY A 45 2.21 6.58 -11.61
CA GLY A 45 1.98 7.99 -11.88
C GLY A 45 0.90 8.59 -10.98
N VAL A 46 0.86 9.91 -10.97
CA VAL A 46 -0.13 10.71 -10.25
C VAL A 46 -0.91 11.53 -11.26
N GLY A 47 -2.23 11.41 -11.20
CA GLY A 47 -3.17 12.22 -11.97
C GLY A 47 -3.59 13.48 -11.21
N SER A 48 -4.54 14.20 -11.79
CA SER A 48 -5.17 15.35 -11.13
C SER A 48 -5.99 14.91 -9.92
N SER A 49 -6.18 15.82 -8.96
CA SER A 49 -7.09 15.62 -7.81
C SER A 49 -6.77 14.39 -6.94
N GLY A 50 -5.48 14.13 -6.68
CA GLY A 50 -5.08 13.06 -5.76
C GLY A 50 -5.40 11.64 -6.25
N VAL A 51 -5.46 11.44 -7.56
CA VAL A 51 -5.63 10.12 -8.18
C VAL A 51 -4.26 9.49 -8.42
N TYR A 52 -4.09 8.24 -7.96
CA TYR A 52 -2.86 7.46 -8.15
C TYR A 52 -3.10 6.28 -9.08
N SER A 53 -2.19 6.11 -10.06
CA SER A 53 -2.07 4.88 -10.84
C SER A 53 -1.03 3.98 -10.17
N LEU A 54 -1.44 2.78 -9.75
CA LEU A 54 -0.61 1.85 -9.00
C LEU A 54 -0.55 0.50 -9.70
N LYS A 55 0.64 -0.11 -9.74
CA LYS A 55 0.81 -1.52 -10.10
C LYS A 55 0.79 -2.35 -8.83
N VAL A 56 -0.15 -3.29 -8.77
CA VAL A 56 -0.35 -4.13 -7.59
C VAL A 56 0.00 -5.57 -7.91
N GLY A 57 0.90 -6.14 -7.11
CA GLY A 57 1.31 -7.54 -7.19
C GLY A 57 0.75 -8.35 -6.02
N VAL A 58 -0.17 -9.28 -6.27
CA VAL A 58 -0.72 -10.17 -5.25
C VAL A 58 -0.30 -11.61 -5.48
N SER A 59 0.07 -12.28 -4.39
CA SER A 59 0.41 -13.70 -4.43
C SER A 59 -0.81 -14.57 -4.20
N GLN A 60 -0.92 -15.69 -4.96
CA GLN A 60 -2.03 -16.63 -4.84
C GLN A 60 -1.64 -18.03 -5.25
N ARG A 61 -2.42 -19.03 -4.83
CA ARG A 61 -2.14 -20.44 -5.10
C ARG A 61 -2.47 -20.86 -6.54
N LYS A 62 -3.57 -20.35 -7.08
CA LYS A 62 -4.09 -20.72 -8.41
C LYS A 62 -3.84 -19.59 -9.42
N LYS A 63 -3.74 -19.93 -10.71
CA LYS A 63 -3.61 -18.96 -11.82
C LYS A 63 -4.94 -18.24 -12.13
N LYS A 64 -5.87 -18.17 -11.22
CA LYS A 64 -7.15 -17.48 -11.45
C LYS A 64 -6.94 -15.97 -11.25
N VAL A 65 -7.39 -15.17 -12.21
CA VAL A 65 -7.42 -13.71 -12.02
C VAL A 65 -8.46 -13.37 -10.95
N ASP A 66 -8.04 -12.60 -9.96
CA ASP A 66 -8.89 -12.13 -8.87
C ASP A 66 -8.73 -10.61 -8.77
N TYR A 67 -9.58 -9.91 -9.49
CA TYR A 67 -9.59 -8.45 -9.56
C TYR A 67 -9.89 -7.82 -8.21
N ASP A 68 -10.84 -8.38 -7.49
CA ASP A 68 -11.28 -7.83 -6.20
C ASP A 68 -10.17 -7.94 -5.16
N LYS A 69 -9.43 -9.05 -5.20
CA LYS A 69 -8.25 -9.20 -4.34
C LYS A 69 -7.19 -8.15 -4.60
N ALA A 70 -6.92 -7.83 -5.86
CA ALA A 70 -5.93 -6.82 -6.19
C ALA A 70 -6.41 -5.40 -5.85
N LYS A 71 -7.67 -5.07 -6.16
CA LYS A 71 -8.27 -3.81 -5.75
C LYS A 71 -8.26 -3.64 -4.23
N ARG A 72 -8.63 -4.69 -3.49
CA ARG A 72 -8.57 -4.74 -2.02
C ARG A 72 -7.15 -4.51 -1.50
N ALA A 73 -6.17 -5.19 -2.10
CA ALA A 73 -4.77 -5.05 -1.73
C ALA A 73 -4.22 -3.63 -1.99
N ALA A 74 -4.63 -3.00 -3.10
CA ALA A 74 -4.27 -1.63 -3.42
C ALA A 74 -4.80 -0.65 -2.37
N VAL A 75 -6.11 -0.71 -2.08
CA VAL A 75 -6.75 0.17 -1.08
C VAL A 75 -6.16 -0.06 0.31
N PHE A 76 -5.96 -1.34 0.68
CA PHE A 76 -5.33 -1.68 1.95
C PHE A 76 -3.92 -1.09 2.07
N SER A 77 -3.10 -1.23 1.01
CA SER A 77 -1.74 -0.68 1.02
C SER A 77 -1.74 0.83 1.19
N VAL A 78 -2.60 1.54 0.47
CA VAL A 78 -2.69 3.00 0.57
C VAL A 78 -3.11 3.45 1.97
N ILE A 79 -4.03 2.73 2.60
CA ILE A 79 -4.50 3.08 3.95
C ILE A 79 -3.40 2.85 5.00
N PHE A 80 -2.70 1.70 4.98
CA PHE A 80 -1.86 1.23 6.10
C PHE A 80 -0.36 1.15 5.81
N ASN A 81 0.06 1.16 4.53
CA ASN A 81 1.47 1.09 4.13
C ASN A 81 1.93 2.36 3.40
N GLY A 82 0.98 3.20 2.98
CA GLY A 82 1.25 4.35 2.13
C GLY A 82 1.47 4.00 0.66
N VAL A 83 1.93 4.98 -0.10
CA VAL A 83 2.28 4.83 -1.51
C VAL A 83 3.79 4.99 -1.64
N PRO A 84 4.52 4.01 -2.19
CA PRO A 84 5.95 4.15 -2.42
C PRO A 84 6.22 5.22 -3.47
N GLY A 85 7.36 5.88 -3.37
CA GLY A 85 7.84 6.74 -4.44
C GLY A 85 8.11 5.95 -5.72
N GLY A 86 8.14 6.65 -6.83
CA GLY A 86 8.36 6.04 -8.14
C GLY A 86 8.69 7.07 -9.20
N SER A 87 8.46 6.72 -10.46
CA SER A 87 8.57 7.62 -11.62
C SER A 87 7.28 8.46 -11.78
N ASN A 88 7.28 9.35 -12.79
CA ASN A 88 6.09 10.08 -13.23
C ASN A 88 5.38 10.90 -12.14
N GLY A 89 6.15 11.62 -11.32
CA GLY A 89 5.58 12.46 -10.25
C GLY A 89 5.13 11.72 -8.99
N CYS A 90 5.46 10.44 -8.87
CA CYS A 90 5.18 9.65 -7.69
C CYS A 90 6.14 10.02 -6.55
N TYR A 91 5.72 10.90 -5.66
CA TYR A 91 6.39 11.13 -4.39
C TYR A 91 5.86 10.13 -3.36
N PRO A 92 6.72 9.64 -2.43
CA PRO A 92 6.25 8.79 -1.34
C PRO A 92 5.13 9.48 -0.57
N GLN A 93 4.09 8.73 -0.26
CA GLN A 93 2.99 9.18 0.60
C GLN A 93 2.94 8.30 1.84
N ASP A 94 2.84 8.92 2.99
CA ASP A 94 2.63 8.21 4.23
C ASP A 94 1.30 7.46 4.23
N PRO A 95 1.15 6.41 5.05
CA PRO A 95 -0.13 5.76 5.26
C PRO A 95 -1.20 6.76 5.68
N ILE A 96 -2.43 6.58 5.21
CA ILE A 96 -3.55 7.43 5.63
C ILE A 96 -3.84 7.22 7.13
N LEU A 97 -3.66 6.00 7.61
CA LEU A 97 -3.86 5.63 9.01
C LEU A 97 -2.63 4.89 9.54
N GLU A 98 -2.40 5.00 10.83
CA GLU A 98 -1.37 4.23 11.51
C GLU A 98 -1.60 2.72 11.35
N PRO A 99 -0.53 1.90 11.32
CA PRO A 99 -0.63 0.47 11.07
C PRO A 99 -1.51 -0.30 12.08
N ASP A 100 -1.60 0.14 13.32
CA ASP A 100 -2.41 -0.44 14.39
C ASP A 100 -3.90 -0.10 14.27
N ALA A 101 -4.24 0.96 13.53
CA ALA A 101 -5.63 1.36 13.29
C ALA A 101 -6.48 0.24 12.67
N PHE A 102 -5.87 -0.67 11.92
CA PHE A 102 -6.59 -1.83 11.38
C PHE A 102 -7.07 -2.78 12.49
N GLU A 103 -6.22 -3.06 13.48
CA GLU A 103 -6.57 -3.94 14.59
C GLU A 103 -7.56 -3.28 15.55
N GLU A 104 -7.34 -1.99 15.84
CA GLU A 104 -8.22 -1.19 16.69
C GLU A 104 -9.64 -1.08 16.11
N ASN A 105 -9.75 -0.94 14.78
CA ASN A 105 -11.01 -0.75 14.08
C ASN A 105 -11.38 -1.95 13.20
N PHE A 106 -11.04 -3.17 13.63
CA PHE A 106 -11.20 -4.37 12.82
C PHE A 106 -12.62 -4.61 12.31
N ALA A 107 -13.63 -4.36 13.14
CA ALA A 107 -15.04 -4.55 12.74
C ALA A 107 -15.42 -3.62 11.57
N TYR A 108 -14.96 -2.38 11.60
CA TYR A 108 -15.16 -1.42 10.50
C TYR A 108 -14.47 -1.88 9.23
N PHE A 109 -13.16 -2.23 9.30
CA PHE A 109 -12.41 -2.62 8.11
C PHE A 109 -12.86 -3.96 7.55
N LYS A 110 -13.28 -4.89 8.40
CA LYS A 110 -13.91 -6.13 7.96
C LYS A 110 -15.16 -5.82 7.13
N ASP A 111 -16.06 -5.01 7.63
CA ASP A 111 -17.26 -4.60 6.90
C ASP A 111 -16.90 -3.82 5.62
N PHE A 112 -15.99 -2.85 5.71
CA PHE A 112 -15.53 -2.04 4.57
C PHE A 112 -14.99 -2.87 3.42
N PHE A 113 -14.20 -3.91 3.72
CA PHE A 113 -13.61 -4.78 2.71
C PHE A 113 -14.54 -5.92 2.28
N ASP A 114 -15.24 -6.57 3.19
CA ASP A 114 -16.05 -7.75 2.87
C ASP A 114 -17.35 -7.41 2.15
N THR A 115 -17.93 -6.23 2.43
CA THR A 115 -19.14 -5.77 1.73
C THR A 115 -18.82 -5.00 0.43
N GLY A 116 -17.52 -4.82 0.09
CA GLY A 116 -17.12 -4.13 -1.13
C GLY A 116 -17.23 -2.60 -1.10
N LYS A 117 -17.40 -1.99 0.08
CA LYS A 117 -17.47 -0.52 0.21
C LYS A 117 -16.21 0.18 -0.29
N PHE A 118 -15.05 -0.50 -0.28
CA PHE A 118 -13.79 0.01 -0.81
C PHE A 118 -13.79 0.18 -2.34
N MET A 119 -14.66 -0.52 -3.08
CA MET A 119 -14.63 -0.55 -4.55
C MET A 119 -14.93 0.80 -5.19
N GLN A 120 -15.61 1.69 -4.49
CA GLN A 120 -15.88 3.05 -4.99
C GLN A 120 -14.63 3.93 -5.09
N PHE A 121 -13.52 3.54 -4.43
CA PHE A 121 -12.27 4.29 -4.42
C PHE A 121 -11.20 3.71 -5.34
N VAL A 122 -11.47 2.57 -6.01
CA VAL A 122 -10.50 1.87 -6.84
C VAL A 122 -11.13 1.29 -8.09
N SER A 123 -10.48 1.52 -9.23
CA SER A 123 -10.86 0.93 -10.51
C SER A 123 -9.65 0.24 -11.14
N LEU A 124 -9.88 -0.61 -12.14
CA LEU A 124 -8.80 -1.10 -13.00
C LEU A 124 -8.43 -0.02 -14.00
N SER A 125 -7.14 0.13 -14.25
CA SER A 125 -6.66 1.04 -15.29
C SER A 125 -6.91 0.46 -16.66
N ASN A 126 -6.58 -0.83 -16.85
CA ASN A 126 -6.84 -1.58 -18.07
C ASN A 126 -6.88 -3.08 -17.75
N GLU A 127 -7.96 -3.76 -18.15
CA GLU A 127 -8.13 -5.20 -17.91
C GLU A 127 -7.21 -6.06 -18.76
N GLU A 128 -6.66 -5.53 -19.85
CA GLU A 128 -5.76 -6.26 -20.75
C GLU A 128 -4.34 -6.42 -20.19
N TYR A 129 -3.91 -5.57 -19.24
CA TYR A 129 -2.55 -5.59 -18.69
C TYR A 129 -2.43 -6.42 -17.40
N ILE A 130 -2.96 -7.65 -17.43
CA ILE A 130 -2.81 -8.57 -16.31
C ILE A 130 -1.64 -9.52 -16.60
N GLN A 131 -0.62 -9.44 -15.76
CA GLN A 131 0.51 -10.35 -15.82
C GLN A 131 0.36 -11.45 -14.77
N SER A 132 0.46 -12.69 -15.21
CA SER A 132 0.48 -13.87 -14.33
C SER A 132 1.88 -14.49 -14.36
N ILE A 133 2.61 -14.39 -13.25
CA ILE A 133 3.98 -14.91 -13.12
C ILE A 133 3.94 -16.13 -12.23
N LYS A 134 4.46 -17.27 -12.75
CA LYS A 134 4.59 -18.50 -11.96
C LYS A 134 5.73 -18.36 -10.95
N MET A 135 5.46 -18.69 -9.70
CA MET A 135 6.42 -18.68 -8.60
C MET A 135 6.69 -20.12 -8.12
N LYS A 136 7.71 -20.32 -7.27
CA LYS A 136 7.98 -21.65 -6.67
C LYS A 136 6.76 -22.23 -5.94
N LYS A 137 5.97 -21.35 -5.31
CA LYS A 137 4.73 -21.74 -4.60
C LYS A 137 3.56 -20.86 -5.06
N GLY A 138 2.91 -21.22 -6.17
CA GLY A 138 1.74 -20.51 -6.69
C GLY A 138 2.02 -19.52 -7.80
N TRP A 139 1.28 -18.44 -7.83
CA TRP A 139 1.29 -17.42 -8.87
C TRP A 139 1.34 -16.02 -8.26
N LYS A 140 2.00 -15.10 -8.94
CA LYS A 140 1.92 -13.67 -8.65
C LYS A 140 1.14 -13.02 -9.80
N LEU A 141 0.03 -12.38 -9.45
CA LEU A 141 -0.71 -11.52 -10.37
C LEU A 141 -0.22 -10.09 -10.22
N ARG A 142 0.03 -9.42 -11.34
CA ARG A 142 0.27 -7.98 -11.40
C ARG A 142 -0.81 -7.35 -12.24
N MET A 143 -1.38 -6.28 -11.76
CA MET A 143 -2.36 -5.49 -12.48
C MET A 143 -2.27 -4.02 -12.10
N ASP A 144 -2.67 -3.17 -13.03
CA ASP A 144 -2.65 -1.73 -12.85
C ASP A 144 -4.04 -1.27 -12.38
N VAL A 145 -4.07 -0.50 -11.31
CA VAL A 145 -5.27 0.04 -10.69
C VAL A 145 -5.17 1.55 -10.54
N ILE A 146 -6.30 2.22 -10.53
CA ILE A 146 -6.43 3.64 -10.26
C ILE A 146 -7.10 3.79 -8.91
N ILE A 147 -6.49 4.56 -8.00
CA ILE A 147 -7.04 4.87 -6.67
C ILE A 147 -7.32 6.35 -6.55
N ASN A 148 -8.51 6.69 -6.09
CA ASN A 148 -8.87 8.02 -5.66
C ASN A 148 -8.49 8.21 -4.19
N TYR A 149 -7.23 8.61 -3.98
CA TYR A 149 -6.63 8.79 -2.65
C TYR A 149 -7.35 9.86 -1.84
N GLU A 150 -7.70 10.97 -2.49
CA GLU A 150 -8.36 12.08 -1.79
C GLU A 150 -9.74 11.69 -1.29
N GLN A 151 -10.57 11.07 -2.13
CA GLN A 151 -11.91 10.60 -1.72
C GLN A 151 -11.83 9.54 -0.62
N LEU A 152 -10.85 8.62 -0.72
CA LEU A 152 -10.62 7.61 0.31
C LEU A 152 -10.25 8.25 1.65
N THR A 153 -9.35 9.23 1.63
CA THR A 153 -8.93 9.98 2.82
C THR A 153 -10.11 10.74 3.44
N GLN A 154 -10.90 11.43 2.62
CA GLN A 154 -12.09 12.16 3.08
C GLN A 154 -13.12 11.21 3.71
N LYS A 155 -13.31 10.01 3.13
CA LYS A 155 -14.21 9.00 3.69
C LYS A 155 -13.76 8.55 5.07
N LEU A 156 -12.48 8.22 5.23
CA LEU A 156 -11.93 7.77 6.52
C LEU A 156 -11.98 8.88 7.58
N LYS A 157 -11.76 10.13 7.19
CA LYS A 157 -11.96 11.30 8.06
C LYS A 157 -13.42 11.42 8.52
N LYS A 158 -14.35 11.35 7.58
CA LYS A 158 -15.79 11.42 7.87
C LYS A 158 -16.27 10.32 8.80
N ASP A 159 -15.67 9.14 8.69
CA ASP A 159 -15.99 7.97 9.54
C ASP A 159 -15.28 8.03 10.91
N GLY A 160 -14.50 9.08 11.20
CA GLY A 160 -13.84 9.28 12.48
C GLY A 160 -12.61 8.42 12.72
N LEU A 161 -12.04 7.81 11.68
CA LEU A 161 -10.86 6.95 11.79
C LEU A 161 -9.55 7.72 11.66
N TYR A 162 -9.57 8.84 10.97
CA TYR A 162 -8.40 9.69 10.78
C TYR A 162 -8.22 10.65 11.98
N LYS A 163 -7.18 10.42 12.74
CA LYS A 163 -6.74 11.35 13.80
C LYS A 163 -5.76 12.34 13.16
N GLY A 164 -6.26 13.42 12.57
CA GLY A 164 -5.41 14.52 12.09
C GLY A 164 -4.75 15.25 13.25
N LEU A 165 -3.75 16.08 12.96
CA LEU A 165 -3.12 16.97 13.95
C LEU A 165 -4.13 17.82 14.73
N ASP A 166 -5.28 18.14 14.13
CA ASP A 166 -6.36 18.91 14.75
C ASP A 166 -7.07 18.18 15.92
N SER A 167 -6.80 16.89 16.13
CA SER A 167 -7.37 16.12 17.24
C SER A 167 -6.57 16.21 18.53
N TYR A 168 -5.44 16.93 18.51
CA TYR A 168 -4.55 17.11 19.67
C TYR A 168 -4.62 18.51 20.29
N PHE A 169 -5.55 19.36 19.82
CA PHE A 169 -5.79 20.70 20.37
C PHE A 169 -7.20 20.86 20.89
#